data_7748b7516a5a5639d69ed3a76f76235e
#
_entry.id   7748b7516a5a5639d69ed3a76f76235e
#
_cell.length_a   1.000
_cell.length_b   1.000
_cell.length_c   1.000
_cell.angle_alpha   90.00
_cell.angle_beta   90.00
_cell.angle_gamma   90.00
#
_symmetry.space_group_name_H-M   'P 1'
#
loop_
_entity.id
_entity.type
_entity.pdbx_description
1 polymer ?
#
loop_
_entity_poly.entity_id
_entity_poly.type
_entity_poly.pdbx_seq_one_letter_code
_entity_poly.pdbx_strand_id
1 'polypeptide(L)'
;MTSAWLAFWNGSHSIYVSARHKDVHYRLIAKAMAALVPRPHARVLDYGCGEALHADAVAAAAGELLLCEAAPRVRAGLAARFANDPKIRAVAPEEVERLPDHSLDLVVLHSVAQYLKPEETAALFALFHRLLKSDGLLVVSDVLSPHVGAATDAAALLRFAAANGFFIAAVAGLARTLLSDYWRLRSRLGLTRYSEAAILEKLAAAGFNPQCADKNIGHNQARAAYYARPR
;
A
#
# COMPACT_ATOMS: atom_id res chain seq x y z
N MET A 1 -8.67 6.49 8.58
CA MET A 1 -9.55 5.93 7.51
C MET A 1 -11.01 5.92 8.00
N THR A 2 -11.96 6.34 7.17
CA THR A 2 -13.38 6.37 7.58
C THR A 2 -13.91 4.97 7.87
N SER A 3 -14.90 4.87 8.80
CA SER A 3 -15.56 3.59 9.12
C SER A 3 -16.16 2.88 7.90
N ALA A 4 -16.63 3.65 6.91
CA ALA A 4 -17.18 3.10 5.68
C ALA A 4 -16.12 2.42 4.79
N TRP A 5 -14.91 2.98 4.66
CA TRP A 5 -13.81 2.33 3.97
C TRP A 5 -13.33 1.08 4.72
N LEU A 6 -13.24 1.17 6.04
CA LEU A 6 -12.86 0.01 6.87
C LEU A 6 -13.88 -1.13 6.73
N ALA A 7 -15.19 -0.83 6.77
CA ALA A 7 -16.25 -1.81 6.57
C ALA A 7 -16.18 -2.47 5.18
N PHE A 8 -15.90 -1.67 4.14
CA PHE A 8 -15.71 -2.18 2.79
C PHE A 8 -14.53 -3.17 2.72
N TRP A 9 -13.34 -2.80 3.23
CA TRP A 9 -12.17 -3.66 3.21
C TRP A 9 -12.32 -4.91 4.09
N ASN A 10 -13.11 -4.83 5.16
CA ASN A 10 -13.41 -5.98 6.02
C ASN A 10 -14.48 -6.92 5.44
N GLY A 11 -15.18 -6.49 4.39
CA GLY A 11 -16.21 -7.28 3.70
C GLY A 11 -15.65 -8.24 2.65
N SER A 12 -16.55 -9.07 2.10
CA SER A 12 -16.26 -9.86 0.90
C SER A 12 -16.43 -8.99 -0.34
N HIS A 13 -15.35 -8.36 -0.80
CA HIS A 13 -15.34 -7.56 -2.02
C HIS A 13 -14.19 -8.01 -2.93
N SER A 14 -14.30 -7.73 -4.20
CA SER A 14 -13.18 -7.87 -5.12
C SER A 14 -13.02 -6.60 -5.95
N ILE A 15 -11.89 -5.95 -5.74
CA ILE A 15 -11.41 -4.89 -6.64
C ILE A 15 -10.60 -5.49 -7.80
N TYR A 16 -10.33 -6.78 -7.73
CA TYR A 16 -9.58 -7.51 -8.76
C TYR A 16 -10.53 -8.15 -9.74
N VAL A 17 -10.25 -8.00 -11.04
CA VAL A 17 -11.10 -8.51 -12.14
C VAL A 17 -11.02 -10.03 -12.29
N SER A 18 -9.95 -10.66 -11.76
CA SER A 18 -9.73 -12.11 -11.76
C SER A 18 -8.70 -12.51 -10.70
N ALA A 19 -8.61 -13.82 -10.39
CA ALA A 19 -7.57 -14.37 -9.53
C ALA A 19 -6.16 -14.12 -10.11
N ARG A 20 -6.00 -14.21 -11.44
CA ARG A 20 -4.74 -13.90 -12.14
C ARG A 20 -4.33 -12.45 -11.94
N HIS A 21 -5.27 -11.50 -12.08
CA HIS A 21 -4.99 -10.08 -11.82
C HIS A 21 -4.46 -9.89 -10.40
N LYS A 22 -5.16 -10.46 -9.41
CA LYS A 22 -4.78 -10.38 -8.00
C LYS A 22 -3.39 -10.94 -7.75
N ASP A 23 -3.10 -12.13 -8.27
CA ASP A 23 -1.80 -12.79 -8.13
C ASP A 23 -0.66 -11.95 -8.71
N VAL A 24 -0.75 -11.54 -9.98
CA VAL A 24 0.33 -10.77 -10.63
C VAL A 24 0.50 -9.38 -10.03
N HIS A 25 -0.58 -8.77 -9.54
CA HIS A 25 -0.54 -7.48 -8.85
C HIS A 25 0.28 -7.59 -7.56
N TYR A 26 -0.06 -8.51 -6.67
CA TYR A 26 0.68 -8.70 -5.42
C TYR A 26 2.13 -9.16 -5.65
N ARG A 27 2.37 -9.98 -6.68
CA ARG A 27 3.73 -10.40 -7.04
C ARG A 27 4.58 -9.22 -7.48
N LEU A 28 4.03 -8.30 -8.27
CA LEU A 28 4.71 -7.08 -8.70
C LEU A 28 5.11 -6.22 -7.48
N ILE A 29 4.16 -6.00 -6.57
CA ILE A 29 4.38 -5.21 -5.35
C ILE A 29 5.43 -5.87 -4.45
N ALA A 30 5.27 -7.17 -4.16
CA ALA A 30 6.20 -7.90 -3.30
C ALA A 30 7.64 -7.89 -3.86
N LYS A 31 7.80 -8.05 -5.19
CA LYS A 31 9.10 -7.96 -5.86
C LYS A 31 9.74 -6.58 -5.69
N ALA A 32 8.95 -5.52 -5.86
CA ALA A 32 9.44 -4.16 -5.69
C ALA A 32 9.79 -3.87 -4.22
N MET A 33 8.97 -4.31 -3.27
CA MET A 33 9.24 -4.16 -1.84
C MET A 33 10.50 -4.94 -1.41
N ALA A 34 10.65 -6.18 -1.86
CA ALA A 34 11.83 -6.99 -1.55
C ALA A 34 13.14 -6.33 -2.04
N ALA A 35 13.10 -5.64 -3.20
CA ALA A 35 14.25 -4.91 -3.72
C ALA A 35 14.58 -3.63 -2.92
N LEU A 36 13.64 -3.13 -2.10
CA LEU A 36 13.83 -1.96 -1.24
C LEU A 36 14.33 -2.34 0.17
N VAL A 37 14.34 -3.63 0.51
CA VAL A 37 14.85 -4.09 1.81
C VAL A 37 16.37 -3.81 1.90
N PRO A 38 16.83 -2.99 2.86
CA PRO A 38 18.20 -2.48 2.83
C PRO A 38 19.25 -3.51 3.25
N ARG A 39 18.84 -4.55 4.00
CA ARG A 39 19.76 -5.58 4.54
C ARG A 39 19.00 -6.83 4.98
N PRO A 40 19.63 -8.03 5.03
CA PRO A 40 18.94 -9.28 5.37
C PRO A 40 18.33 -9.34 6.77
N HIS A 41 18.78 -8.51 7.70
CA HIS A 41 18.23 -8.43 9.07
C HIS A 41 17.30 -7.23 9.26
N ALA A 42 16.87 -6.60 8.17
CA ALA A 42 15.97 -5.45 8.22
C ALA A 42 14.62 -5.81 8.81
N ARG A 43 14.08 -4.92 9.61
CA ARG A 43 12.71 -4.96 10.12
C ARG A 43 11.83 -4.09 9.24
N VAL A 44 10.88 -4.71 8.56
CA VAL A 44 10.04 -4.10 7.53
C VAL A 44 8.60 -4.01 8.02
N LEU A 45 7.96 -2.87 7.79
CA LEU A 45 6.53 -2.67 8.00
C LEU A 45 5.84 -2.42 6.65
N ASP A 46 4.88 -3.27 6.29
CA ASP A 46 3.90 -3.05 5.22
C ASP A 46 2.59 -2.56 5.86
N TYR A 47 2.32 -1.25 5.77
CA TYR A 47 1.17 -0.63 6.42
C TYR A 47 -0.03 -0.52 5.48
N GLY A 48 -1.09 -1.24 5.78
CA GLY A 48 -2.26 -1.41 4.92
C GLY A 48 -2.00 -2.46 3.83
N CYS A 49 -1.37 -3.57 4.21
CA CYS A 49 -0.87 -4.62 3.32
C CYS A 49 -1.96 -5.39 2.57
N GLY A 50 -3.24 -5.28 2.96
CA GLY A 50 -4.32 -6.08 2.39
C GLY A 50 -4.06 -7.58 2.57
N GLU A 51 -4.28 -8.38 1.52
CA GLU A 51 -4.08 -9.83 1.61
C GLU A 51 -2.61 -10.27 1.48
N ALA A 52 -1.70 -9.41 1.07
CA ALA A 52 -0.25 -9.65 0.98
C ALA A 52 0.13 -11.05 0.46
N LEU A 53 -0.39 -11.45 -0.74
CA LEU A 53 -0.31 -12.85 -1.23
C LEU A 53 1.12 -13.36 -1.40
N HIS A 54 2.08 -12.49 -1.68
CA HIS A 54 3.49 -12.83 -1.90
C HIS A 54 4.41 -12.21 -0.83
N ALA A 55 3.92 -12.10 0.42
CA ALA A 55 4.69 -11.57 1.54
C ALA A 55 5.96 -12.39 1.86
N ASP A 56 5.93 -13.70 1.57
CA ASP A 56 7.07 -14.61 1.66
C ASP A 56 8.30 -14.11 0.88
N ALA A 57 8.10 -13.51 -0.30
CA ALA A 57 9.19 -12.95 -1.09
C ALA A 57 9.84 -11.73 -0.40
N VAL A 58 9.06 -10.91 0.32
CA VAL A 58 9.59 -9.80 1.11
C VAL A 58 10.29 -10.32 2.37
N ALA A 59 9.69 -11.28 3.07
CA ALA A 59 10.26 -11.89 4.26
C ALA A 59 11.56 -12.65 3.97
N ALA A 60 11.72 -13.22 2.77
CA ALA A 60 12.96 -13.84 2.34
C ALA A 60 14.13 -12.84 2.30
N ALA A 61 13.86 -11.58 1.95
CA ALA A 61 14.85 -10.50 1.91
C ALA A 61 15.06 -9.81 3.26
N ALA A 62 14.14 -9.98 4.22
CA ALA A 62 14.10 -9.29 5.51
C ALA A 62 14.43 -10.21 6.69
N GLY A 63 14.68 -9.60 7.86
CA GLY A 63 14.78 -10.31 9.15
C GLY A 63 13.40 -10.47 9.80
N GLU A 64 12.56 -9.44 9.75
CA GLU A 64 11.16 -9.45 10.23
C GLU A 64 10.29 -8.63 9.28
N LEU A 65 9.10 -9.15 8.97
CA LEU A 65 8.07 -8.46 8.19
C LEU A 65 6.80 -8.32 9.03
N LEU A 66 6.44 -7.08 9.34
CA LEU A 66 5.18 -6.73 9.99
C LEU A 66 4.15 -6.38 8.91
N LEU A 67 3.09 -7.16 8.83
CA LEU A 67 1.94 -6.93 7.95
C LEU A 67 0.84 -6.23 8.73
N CYS A 68 0.76 -4.91 8.63
CA CYS A 68 -0.26 -4.13 9.31
C CYS A 68 -1.53 -4.04 8.46
N GLU A 69 -2.64 -4.51 9.02
CA GLU A 69 -3.95 -4.43 8.36
C GLU A 69 -5.05 -4.01 9.36
N ALA A 70 -5.77 -2.94 9.00
CA ALA A 70 -6.83 -2.41 9.85
C ALA A 70 -8.10 -3.29 9.84
N ALA A 71 -8.40 -3.96 8.71
CA ALA A 71 -9.57 -4.83 8.56
C ALA A 71 -9.39 -6.14 9.37
N PRO A 72 -10.16 -6.38 10.44
CA PRO A 72 -9.93 -7.51 11.34
C PRO A 72 -10.02 -8.87 10.66
N ARG A 73 -10.94 -9.04 9.69
CA ARG A 73 -11.10 -10.29 8.96
C ARG A 73 -9.90 -10.59 8.06
N VAL A 74 -9.38 -9.59 7.36
CA VAL A 74 -8.18 -9.73 6.52
C VAL A 74 -6.98 -10.02 7.38
N ARG A 75 -6.80 -9.29 8.49
CA ARG A 75 -5.71 -9.50 9.45
C ARG A 75 -5.75 -10.91 10.06
N ALA A 76 -6.92 -11.43 10.43
CA ALA A 76 -7.07 -12.81 10.93
C ALA A 76 -6.65 -13.84 9.86
N GLY A 77 -6.99 -13.60 8.59
CA GLY A 77 -6.53 -14.42 7.47
C GLY A 77 -5.02 -14.41 7.29
N LEU A 78 -4.37 -13.26 7.44
CA LEU A 78 -2.91 -13.13 7.42
C LEU A 78 -2.27 -13.89 8.59
N ALA A 79 -2.78 -13.71 9.80
CA ALA A 79 -2.27 -14.39 10.99
C ALA A 79 -2.36 -15.92 10.86
N ALA A 80 -3.48 -16.43 10.34
CA ALA A 80 -3.64 -17.87 10.10
C ALA A 80 -2.69 -18.40 9.01
N ARG A 81 -2.52 -17.63 7.90
CA ARG A 81 -1.68 -18.05 6.78
C ARG A 81 -0.20 -18.12 7.15
N PHE A 82 0.27 -17.20 7.97
CA PHE A 82 1.67 -17.08 8.36
C PHE A 82 1.95 -17.56 9.79
N ALA A 83 1.04 -18.32 10.41
CA ALA A 83 1.18 -18.78 11.80
C ALA A 83 2.48 -19.53 12.10
N ASN A 84 3.04 -20.22 11.09
CA ASN A 84 4.27 -21.00 11.21
C ASN A 84 5.51 -20.30 10.61
N ASP A 85 5.38 -19.08 10.12
CA ASP A 85 6.52 -18.34 9.61
C ASP A 85 7.08 -17.41 10.71
N PRO A 86 8.29 -17.66 11.21
CA PRO A 86 8.86 -16.89 12.32
C PRO A 86 9.22 -15.45 11.92
N LYS A 87 9.27 -15.14 10.62
CA LYS A 87 9.63 -13.82 10.10
C LYS A 87 8.44 -12.92 9.84
N ILE A 88 7.22 -13.49 9.69
CA ILE A 88 6.03 -12.73 9.29
C ILE A 88 5.06 -12.62 10.46
N ARG A 89 4.66 -11.41 10.79
CA ARG A 89 3.67 -11.15 11.84
C ARG A 89 2.58 -10.20 11.34
N ALA A 90 1.32 -10.64 11.42
CA ALA A 90 0.17 -9.78 11.18
C ALA A 90 -0.12 -8.95 12.44
N VAL A 91 -0.26 -7.64 12.29
CA VAL A 91 -0.45 -6.69 13.39
C VAL A 91 -1.60 -5.71 13.11
N ALA A 92 -2.22 -5.21 14.18
CA ALA A 92 -3.19 -4.12 14.10
C ALA A 92 -2.48 -2.76 14.10
N PRO A 93 -3.13 -1.68 13.60
CA PRO A 93 -2.58 -0.33 13.68
C PRO A 93 -2.16 0.08 15.10
N GLU A 94 -2.95 -0.28 16.10
CA GLU A 94 -2.70 0.03 17.52
C GLU A 94 -1.45 -0.70 18.06
N GLU A 95 -1.08 -1.83 17.48
CA GLU A 95 0.17 -2.54 17.81
C GLU A 95 1.37 -1.84 17.18
N VAL A 96 1.21 -1.28 15.96
CA VAL A 96 2.25 -0.48 15.31
C VAL A 96 2.55 0.79 16.11
N GLU A 97 1.52 1.46 16.65
CA GLU A 97 1.69 2.64 17.50
C GLU A 97 2.53 2.37 18.75
N ARG A 98 2.53 1.12 19.26
CA ARG A 98 3.28 0.70 20.45
C ARG A 98 4.69 0.17 20.14
N LEU A 99 5.09 0.13 18.88
CA LEU A 99 6.46 -0.27 18.54
C LEU A 99 7.47 0.72 19.14
N PRO A 100 8.65 0.23 19.53
CA PRO A 100 9.72 1.10 20.01
C PRO A 100 10.15 2.12 18.95
N ASP A 101 10.58 3.28 19.41
CA ASP A 101 11.18 4.30 18.57
C ASP A 101 12.41 3.73 17.85
N HIS A 102 12.65 4.20 16.64
CA HIS A 102 13.82 3.82 15.83
C HIS A 102 14.03 2.31 15.68
N SER A 103 12.93 1.55 15.56
CA SER A 103 12.96 0.09 15.48
C SER A 103 12.76 -0.49 14.09
N LEU A 104 12.40 0.33 13.10
CA LEU A 104 12.12 -0.11 11.72
C LEU A 104 13.22 0.39 10.75
N ASP A 105 13.54 -0.47 9.78
CA ASP A 105 14.49 -0.16 8.71
C ASP A 105 13.77 0.33 7.44
N LEU A 106 12.56 -0.21 7.19
CA LEU A 106 11.74 0.12 6.03
C LEU A 106 10.28 0.17 6.44
N VAL A 107 9.58 1.23 6.04
CA VAL A 107 8.12 1.33 6.11
C VAL A 107 7.59 1.55 4.70
N VAL A 108 6.61 0.76 4.29
CA VAL A 108 5.90 0.90 3.01
C VAL A 108 4.44 1.24 3.28
N LEU A 109 3.97 2.31 2.67
CA LEU A 109 2.56 2.74 2.63
C LEU A 109 2.12 2.71 1.15
N HIS A 110 1.63 1.55 0.69
CA HIS A 110 1.24 1.36 -0.70
C HIS A 110 -0.28 1.38 -0.86
N SER A 111 -0.79 2.23 -1.76
CA SER A 111 -2.24 2.33 -2.08
C SER A 111 -3.15 2.66 -0.89
N VAL A 112 -2.65 3.30 0.16
CA VAL A 112 -3.40 3.60 1.39
C VAL A 112 -3.75 5.08 1.53
N ALA A 113 -2.84 5.99 1.19
CA ALA A 113 -2.98 7.44 1.39
C ALA A 113 -4.29 8.00 0.80
N GLN A 114 -4.79 7.41 -0.27
CA GLN A 114 -6.04 7.80 -0.94
C GLN A 114 -7.32 7.55 -0.11
N TYR A 115 -7.27 6.71 0.92
CA TYR A 115 -8.41 6.39 1.80
C TYR A 115 -8.36 7.14 3.13
N LEU A 116 -7.31 7.92 3.34
CA LEU A 116 -7.07 8.70 4.54
C LEU A 116 -7.45 10.16 4.33
N LYS A 117 -7.89 10.81 5.39
CA LYS A 117 -7.96 12.27 5.41
C LYS A 117 -6.55 12.87 5.48
N PRO A 118 -6.37 14.13 5.06
CA PRO A 118 -5.06 14.80 5.12
C PRO A 118 -4.43 14.81 6.51
N GLU A 119 -5.24 14.91 7.57
CA GLU A 119 -4.80 14.92 8.97
C GLU A 119 -4.34 13.52 9.41
N GLU A 120 -5.07 12.47 8.99
CA GLU A 120 -4.70 11.07 9.26
C GLU A 120 -3.38 10.71 8.57
N THR A 121 -3.18 11.21 7.33
CA THR A 121 -1.93 11.00 6.59
C THR A 121 -0.75 11.70 7.29
N ALA A 122 -0.95 12.92 7.79
CA ALA A 122 0.08 13.66 8.54
C ALA A 122 0.43 12.95 9.85
N ALA A 123 -0.57 12.45 10.58
CA ALA A 123 -0.36 11.69 11.81
C ALA A 123 0.43 10.38 11.56
N LEU A 124 0.12 9.67 10.46
CA LEU A 124 0.88 8.47 10.09
C LEU A 124 2.33 8.79 9.72
N PHE A 125 2.58 9.89 9.01
CA PHE A 125 3.96 10.27 8.69
C PHE A 125 4.76 10.59 9.95
N ALA A 126 4.18 11.29 10.91
CA ALA A 126 4.81 11.54 12.21
C ALA A 126 5.08 10.24 12.97
N LEU A 127 4.13 9.30 12.97
CA LEU A 127 4.32 7.97 13.55
C LEU A 127 5.48 7.22 12.87
N PHE A 128 5.53 7.19 11.55
CA PHE A 128 6.57 6.50 10.81
C PHE A 128 7.94 7.14 11.01
N HIS A 129 8.01 8.48 11.15
CA HIS A 129 9.25 9.16 11.50
C HIS A 129 9.78 8.72 12.86
N ARG A 130 8.91 8.62 13.87
CA ARG A 130 9.26 8.11 15.20
C ARG A 130 9.79 6.67 15.17
N LEU A 131 9.17 5.82 14.34
CA LEU A 131 9.48 4.39 14.30
C LEU A 131 10.71 4.05 13.46
N LEU A 132 11.02 4.85 12.45
CA LEU A 132 12.16 4.59 11.56
C LEU A 132 13.49 4.91 12.24
N LYS A 133 14.48 4.08 11.99
CA LYS A 133 15.89 4.35 12.30
C LYS A 133 16.36 5.57 11.51
N SER A 134 17.45 6.20 11.93
CA SER A 134 18.02 7.38 11.26
C SER A 134 18.43 7.11 9.80
N ASP A 135 18.84 5.88 9.48
CA ASP A 135 19.15 5.40 8.14
C ASP A 135 17.99 4.71 7.45
N GLY A 136 16.81 4.66 8.10
CA GLY A 136 15.61 4.01 7.61
C GLY A 136 14.98 4.70 6.40
N LEU A 137 14.04 4.01 5.75
CA LEU A 137 13.35 4.48 4.56
C LEU A 137 11.84 4.37 4.73
N LEU A 138 11.12 5.46 4.50
CA LEU A 138 9.68 5.47 4.24
C LEU A 138 9.43 5.49 2.73
N VAL A 139 8.57 4.59 2.28
CA VAL A 139 8.08 4.54 0.89
C VAL A 139 6.58 4.77 0.88
N VAL A 140 6.15 5.88 0.29
CA VAL A 140 4.73 6.18 0.07
C VAL A 140 4.46 6.01 -1.42
N SER A 141 3.65 5.03 -1.80
CA SER A 141 3.49 4.67 -3.21
C SER A 141 2.02 4.52 -3.61
N ASP A 142 1.79 4.52 -4.92
CA ASP A 142 0.47 4.51 -5.53
C ASP A 142 -0.37 5.74 -5.15
N VAL A 143 0.31 6.89 -4.98
CA VAL A 143 -0.33 8.15 -4.62
C VAL A 143 -1.11 8.70 -5.80
N LEU A 144 -2.38 9.03 -5.56
CA LEU A 144 -3.27 9.62 -6.56
C LEU A 144 -2.97 11.11 -6.77
N SER A 145 -2.49 11.45 -7.96
CA SER A 145 -2.40 12.85 -8.40
C SER A 145 -3.79 13.42 -8.74
N PRO A 146 -4.02 14.73 -8.59
CA PRO A 146 -5.25 15.40 -9.06
C PRO A 146 -5.56 15.17 -10.53
N HIS A 147 -4.53 14.97 -11.35
CA HIS A 147 -4.66 14.82 -12.81
C HIS A 147 -4.93 13.38 -13.27
N VAL A 148 -4.84 12.37 -12.40
CA VAL A 148 -5.08 10.98 -12.74
C VAL A 148 -6.57 10.65 -12.64
N GLY A 149 -7.22 10.47 -13.78
CA GLY A 149 -8.64 10.14 -13.88
C GLY A 149 -8.92 8.63 -13.97
N ALA A 150 -10.21 8.28 -13.95
CA ALA A 150 -10.67 6.89 -14.10
C ALA A 150 -10.26 6.29 -15.46
N ALA A 151 -10.22 7.09 -16.52
CA ALA A 151 -9.78 6.65 -17.86
C ALA A 151 -8.30 6.25 -17.85
N THR A 152 -7.44 7.01 -17.15
CA THR A 152 -6.02 6.69 -16.99
C THR A 152 -5.84 5.38 -16.22
N ASP A 153 -6.59 5.20 -15.13
CA ASP A 153 -6.58 3.95 -14.34
C ASP A 153 -7.04 2.76 -15.19
N ALA A 154 -8.12 2.92 -15.98
CA ALA A 154 -8.62 1.88 -16.86
C ALA A 154 -7.61 1.51 -17.98
N ALA A 155 -6.98 2.50 -18.60
CA ALA A 155 -5.97 2.27 -19.63
C ALA A 155 -4.72 1.57 -19.05
N ALA A 156 -4.30 1.92 -17.83
CA ALA A 156 -3.21 1.24 -17.14
C ALA A 156 -3.56 -0.22 -16.82
N LEU A 157 -4.78 -0.48 -16.34
CA LEU A 157 -5.26 -1.85 -16.08
C LEU A 157 -5.30 -2.68 -17.38
N LEU A 158 -5.81 -2.14 -18.49
CA LEU A 158 -5.89 -2.87 -19.77
C LEU A 158 -4.51 -3.21 -20.32
N ARG A 159 -3.55 -2.27 -20.23
CA ARG A 159 -2.14 -2.54 -20.62
C ARG A 159 -1.50 -3.62 -19.76
N PHE A 160 -1.70 -3.53 -18.44
CA PHE A 160 -1.22 -4.52 -17.48
C PHE A 160 -1.84 -5.90 -17.75
N ALA A 161 -3.14 -5.93 -18.04
CA ALA A 161 -3.88 -7.16 -18.34
C ALA A 161 -3.41 -7.82 -19.64
N ALA A 162 -3.16 -7.04 -20.69
CA ALA A 162 -2.62 -7.53 -21.95
C ALA A 162 -1.24 -8.18 -21.76
N ALA A 163 -0.36 -7.53 -20.99
CA ALA A 163 0.97 -8.04 -20.69
C ALA A 163 0.97 -9.29 -19.79
N ASN A 164 -0.12 -9.56 -19.03
CA ASN A 164 -0.19 -10.63 -18.03
C ASN A 164 -1.27 -11.68 -18.29
N GLY A 165 -1.90 -11.69 -19.47
CA GLY A 165 -2.80 -12.76 -19.92
C GLY A 165 -4.19 -12.76 -19.26
N PHE A 166 -4.72 -11.59 -18.87
CA PHE A 166 -6.09 -11.47 -18.33
C PHE A 166 -6.91 -10.33 -18.95
N PHE A 167 -6.61 -9.95 -20.21
CA PHE A 167 -7.23 -8.82 -20.90
C PHE A 167 -8.76 -8.91 -20.97
N ILE A 168 -9.30 -10.07 -21.35
CA ILE A 168 -10.76 -10.28 -21.45
C ILE A 168 -11.42 -10.09 -20.08
N ALA A 169 -10.81 -10.62 -19.01
CA ALA A 169 -11.29 -10.43 -17.66
C ALA A 169 -11.22 -8.95 -17.22
N ALA A 170 -10.22 -8.20 -17.68
CA ALA A 170 -10.11 -6.77 -17.40
C ALA A 170 -11.23 -5.96 -18.04
N VAL A 171 -11.53 -6.21 -19.33
CA VAL A 171 -12.64 -5.57 -20.05
C VAL A 171 -13.97 -5.84 -19.34
N ALA A 172 -14.27 -7.12 -19.06
CA ALA A 172 -15.49 -7.52 -18.35
C ALA A 172 -15.55 -6.94 -16.92
N GLY A 173 -14.41 -6.88 -16.24
CA GLY A 173 -14.28 -6.34 -14.89
C GLY A 173 -14.51 -4.83 -14.84
N LEU A 174 -14.00 -4.06 -15.79
CA LEU A 174 -14.24 -2.63 -15.89
C LEU A 174 -15.75 -2.32 -16.04
N ALA A 175 -16.46 -3.06 -16.89
CA ALA A 175 -17.92 -2.91 -17.03
C ALA A 175 -18.65 -3.19 -15.71
N ARG A 176 -18.26 -4.24 -14.97
CA ARG A 176 -18.83 -4.58 -13.65
C ARG A 176 -18.46 -3.55 -12.57
N THR A 177 -17.27 -2.97 -12.65
CA THR A 177 -16.81 -2.01 -11.66
C THR A 177 -17.72 -0.77 -11.59
N LEU A 178 -18.29 -0.32 -12.71
CA LEU A 178 -19.21 0.81 -12.76
C LEU A 178 -20.49 0.58 -11.94
N LEU A 179 -20.88 -0.68 -11.72
CA LEU A 179 -22.05 -1.09 -10.95
C LEU A 179 -21.68 -1.58 -9.53
N SER A 180 -20.40 -1.55 -9.16
CA SER A 180 -19.90 -2.11 -7.91
C SER A 180 -20.10 -1.19 -6.71
N ASP A 181 -20.12 -1.78 -5.51
CA ASP A 181 -20.14 -1.03 -4.24
C ASP A 181 -18.88 -0.20 -4.05
N TYR A 182 -17.74 -0.64 -4.60
CA TYR A 182 -16.51 0.15 -4.64
C TYR A 182 -16.72 1.48 -5.39
N TRP A 183 -17.31 1.44 -6.58
CA TRP A 183 -17.58 2.63 -7.37
C TRP A 183 -18.56 3.58 -6.66
N ARG A 184 -19.64 3.03 -6.08
CA ARG A 184 -20.62 3.80 -5.29
C ARG A 184 -19.96 4.47 -4.08
N LEU A 185 -19.12 3.73 -3.35
CA LEU A 185 -18.41 4.25 -2.18
C LEU A 185 -17.39 5.31 -2.58
N ARG A 186 -16.60 5.05 -3.62
CA ARG A 186 -15.64 5.99 -4.20
C ARG A 186 -16.31 7.29 -4.67
N SER A 187 -17.48 7.19 -5.33
CA SER A 187 -18.22 8.36 -5.83
C SER A 187 -18.81 9.18 -4.69
N ARG A 188 -19.22 8.53 -3.59
CA ARG A 188 -19.83 9.21 -2.44
C ARG A 188 -18.82 9.81 -1.47
N LEU A 189 -17.75 9.11 -1.16
CA LEU A 189 -16.74 9.55 -0.19
C LEU A 189 -15.55 10.26 -0.85
N GLY A 190 -15.35 10.05 -2.13
CA GLY A 190 -14.15 10.48 -2.84
C GLY A 190 -12.91 9.65 -2.48
N LEU A 191 -11.80 10.02 -3.11
CA LEU A 191 -10.45 9.56 -2.76
C LEU A 191 -9.58 10.80 -2.56
N THR A 192 -8.78 10.81 -1.52
CA THR A 192 -7.81 11.87 -1.29
C THR A 192 -6.75 11.86 -2.39
N ARG A 193 -6.46 13.02 -2.91
CA ARG A 193 -5.50 13.24 -3.99
C ARG A 193 -4.44 14.23 -3.53
N TYR A 194 -3.20 13.97 -3.89
CA TYR A 194 -2.10 14.83 -3.55
C TYR A 194 -1.37 15.29 -4.81
N SER A 195 -1.11 16.59 -4.94
CA SER A 195 -0.06 17.08 -5.83
C SER A 195 1.30 16.64 -5.30
N GLU A 196 2.30 16.61 -6.16
CA GLU A 196 3.68 16.32 -5.75
C GLU A 196 4.14 17.26 -4.64
N ALA A 197 3.94 18.56 -4.82
CA ALA A 197 4.29 19.56 -3.82
C ALA A 197 3.62 19.30 -2.46
N ALA A 198 2.32 18.95 -2.46
CA ALA A 198 1.58 18.72 -1.22
C ALA A 198 2.06 17.50 -0.44
N ILE A 199 2.44 16.40 -1.13
CA ILE A 199 2.94 15.21 -0.45
C ILE A 199 4.37 15.41 0.05
N LEU A 200 5.23 16.10 -0.72
CA LEU A 200 6.59 16.44 -0.31
C LEU A 200 6.58 17.38 0.91
N GLU A 201 5.71 18.38 0.91
CA GLU A 201 5.53 19.29 2.05
C GLU A 201 5.09 18.54 3.31
N LYS A 202 4.11 17.65 3.20
CA LYS A 202 3.63 16.84 4.35
C LYS A 202 4.72 15.93 4.91
N LEU A 203 5.50 15.29 4.06
CA LEU A 203 6.63 14.46 4.47
C LEU A 203 7.72 15.30 5.14
N ALA A 204 8.03 16.46 4.56
CA ALA A 204 9.01 17.39 5.11
C ALA A 204 8.57 17.94 6.48
N ALA A 205 7.29 18.28 6.63
CA ALA A 205 6.71 18.73 7.91
C ALA A 205 6.76 17.64 9.00
N ALA A 206 6.71 16.36 8.62
CA ALA A 206 6.85 15.23 9.52
C ALA A 206 8.31 14.88 9.87
N GLY A 207 9.30 15.67 9.43
CA GLY A 207 10.71 15.47 9.77
C GLY A 207 11.51 14.64 8.74
N PHE A 208 10.96 14.39 7.56
CA PHE A 208 11.65 13.65 6.51
C PHE A 208 12.39 14.55 5.51
N ASN A 209 13.33 13.95 4.80
CA ASN A 209 13.91 14.45 3.57
C ASN A 209 13.31 13.66 2.39
N PRO A 210 12.22 14.13 1.77
CA PRO A 210 11.50 13.39 0.75
C PRO A 210 12.01 13.68 -0.66
N GLN A 211 11.87 12.67 -1.54
CA GLN A 211 12.10 12.80 -2.97
C GLN A 211 11.06 12.00 -3.77
N CYS A 212 10.74 12.46 -4.97
CA CYS A 212 9.94 11.69 -5.91
C CYS A 212 10.76 10.50 -6.41
N ALA A 213 10.14 9.31 -6.45
CA ALA A 213 10.75 8.14 -7.04
C ALA A 213 10.57 8.13 -8.57
N ASP A 214 11.53 7.59 -9.31
CA ASP A 214 11.46 7.49 -10.78
C ASP A 214 10.30 6.62 -11.26
N LYS A 215 9.86 5.65 -10.45
CA LYS A 215 8.78 4.71 -10.80
C LYS A 215 7.89 4.43 -9.61
N ASN A 216 6.59 4.28 -9.90
CA ASN A 216 5.64 3.75 -8.92
C ASN A 216 5.87 2.25 -8.70
N ILE A 217 5.60 1.75 -7.49
CA ILE A 217 5.65 0.31 -7.16
C ILE A 217 4.57 -0.48 -7.91
N GLY A 218 3.35 0.08 -8.05
CA GLY A 218 2.25 -0.56 -8.74
C GLY A 218 2.38 -0.56 -10.27
N HIS A 219 1.46 -1.23 -10.94
CA HIS A 219 1.41 -1.31 -12.39
C HIS A 219 1.05 0.03 -13.09
N ASN A 220 0.34 0.92 -12.38
CA ASN A 220 -0.07 2.22 -12.91
C ASN A 220 1.03 3.27 -12.70
N GLN A 221 1.84 3.50 -13.73
CA GLN A 221 2.94 4.47 -13.68
C GLN A 221 2.49 5.94 -13.82
N ALA A 222 1.18 6.20 -13.99
CA ALA A 222 0.61 7.55 -13.87
C ALA A 222 0.40 7.97 -12.41
N ARG A 223 0.53 7.05 -11.46
CA ARG A 223 0.54 7.32 -10.02
C ARG A 223 1.97 7.49 -9.54
N ALA A 224 2.16 8.25 -8.48
CA ALA A 224 3.47 8.59 -7.97
C ALA A 224 3.90 7.73 -6.77
N ALA A 225 5.21 7.61 -6.59
CA ALA A 225 5.82 7.10 -5.38
C ALA A 225 6.85 8.11 -4.85
N TYR A 226 7.04 8.10 -3.54
CA TYR A 226 7.94 9.00 -2.82
C TYR A 226 8.78 8.20 -1.84
N TYR A 227 10.06 8.50 -1.81
CA TYR A 227 11.02 7.97 -0.85
C TYR A 227 11.36 9.08 0.14
N ALA A 228 11.40 8.76 1.42
CA ALA A 228 11.65 9.73 2.46
C ALA A 228 12.52 9.12 3.58
N ARG A 229 13.64 9.77 3.89
CA ARG A 229 14.52 9.39 5.00
C ARG A 229 14.35 10.37 6.15
N PRO A 230 14.40 9.90 7.42
CA PRO A 230 14.46 10.81 8.57
C PRO A 230 15.61 11.81 8.41
N ARG A 231 15.38 13.06 8.91
CA ARG A 231 16.41 14.11 8.96
C ARG A 231 17.35 13.93 10.14
#